data_4304f74df57c7a7c8a7bbf9e2e40337d
#
_entry.id   4304f74df57c7a7c8a7bbf9e2e40337d
#
_cell.length_a   1.000
_cell.length_b   1.000
_cell.length_c   1.000
_cell.angle_alpha   90.00
_cell.angle_beta   90.00
_cell.angle_gamma   90.00
#
_symmetry.space_group_name_H-M   'P 1'
#
loop_
_entity.id
_entity.type
_entity.pdbx_description
1 polymer ?
#
loop_
_entity_poly.entity_id
_entity_poly.type
_entity_poly.pdbx_seq_one_letter_code
_entity_poly.pdbx_strand_id
1 'polypeptide(L)'
;MSKKLFVGSLSWGTDDRGLREAFERFGEVLEAKVILDRDTGRSRGFGFVTFSDPAAADTAIEEMDGAQLDGRTLNVNVAQDRRRGGGGGGERRGRW
;
A
#
# COMPACT_ATOMS: atom_id res chain seq x y z
N MET A 1 -8.79 3.02 -14.90
CA MET A 1 -8.04 3.87 -13.98
C MET A 1 -7.42 3.02 -12.90
N SER A 2 -6.25 3.38 -12.48
CA SER A 2 -5.57 2.63 -11.42
C SER A 2 -5.87 3.22 -10.06
N LYS A 3 -5.61 2.43 -9.02
CA LYS A 3 -5.77 2.89 -7.65
C LYS A 3 -4.61 2.35 -6.82
N LYS A 4 -3.99 3.24 -6.07
CA LYS A 4 -2.83 2.91 -5.27
C LYS A 4 -3.23 2.76 -3.80
N LEU A 5 -2.71 1.72 -3.17
CA LEU A 5 -2.97 1.44 -1.76
C LEU A 5 -1.72 1.60 -0.93
N PHE A 6 -1.89 2.09 0.28
CA PHE A 6 -0.84 2.10 1.29
C PHE A 6 -0.99 0.82 2.12
N VAL A 7 0.10 0.10 2.32
CA VAL A 7 0.12 -1.11 3.14
C VAL A 7 1.12 -0.91 4.25
N GLY A 8 0.64 -0.81 5.48
CA GLY A 8 1.49 -0.58 6.64
C GLY A 8 1.62 -1.82 7.50
N SER A 9 2.52 -1.76 8.47
CA SER A 9 2.81 -2.84 9.40
C SER A 9 3.30 -4.10 8.70
N LEU A 10 4.09 -3.93 7.65
CA LEU A 10 4.68 -5.05 6.95
C LEU A 10 5.78 -5.70 7.79
N SER A 11 5.91 -7.01 7.65
CA SER A 11 7.05 -7.71 8.21
C SER A 11 8.32 -7.24 7.50
N TRP A 12 9.43 -7.17 8.22
CA TRP A 12 10.69 -6.79 7.62
C TRP A 12 11.15 -7.81 6.58
N GLY A 13 10.63 -9.02 6.63
CA GLY A 13 10.98 -10.04 5.65
C GLY A 13 10.14 -9.98 4.38
N THR A 14 9.11 -9.15 4.35
CA THR A 14 8.26 -9.03 3.16
C THR A 14 8.92 -8.09 2.17
N ASP A 15 9.21 -8.59 0.97
CA ASP A 15 9.82 -7.79 -0.07
C ASP A 15 8.76 -7.42 -1.14
N ASP A 16 9.21 -6.76 -2.21
CA ASP A 16 8.31 -6.32 -3.28
C ASP A 16 7.53 -7.50 -3.85
N ARG A 17 8.22 -8.61 -4.06
CA ARG A 17 7.59 -9.78 -4.64
C ARG A 17 6.55 -10.39 -3.70
N GLY A 18 6.89 -10.51 -2.43
CA GLY A 18 5.95 -11.05 -1.45
C GLY A 18 4.73 -10.18 -1.31
N LEU A 19 4.92 -8.86 -1.35
CA LEU A 19 3.82 -7.92 -1.29
C LEU A 19 2.92 -8.08 -2.52
N ARG A 20 3.51 -8.17 -3.70
CA ARG A 20 2.76 -8.35 -4.94
C ARG A 20 1.94 -9.65 -4.87
N GLU A 21 2.58 -10.74 -4.49
CA GLU A 21 1.91 -12.03 -4.44
C GLU A 21 0.73 -12.05 -3.48
N ALA A 22 0.85 -11.34 -2.37
CA ALA A 22 -0.21 -11.29 -1.39
C ALA A 22 -1.44 -10.56 -1.93
N PHE A 23 -1.25 -9.62 -2.84
CA PHE A 23 -2.32 -8.80 -3.36
C PHE A 23 -2.83 -9.20 -4.75
N GLU A 24 -2.06 -9.99 -5.50
CA GLU A 24 -2.45 -10.38 -6.86
C GLU A 24 -3.74 -11.18 -6.92
N ARG A 25 -4.11 -11.81 -5.84
CA ARG A 25 -5.32 -12.60 -5.81
C ARG A 25 -6.58 -11.77 -5.97
N PHE A 26 -6.49 -10.47 -5.80
CA PHE A 26 -7.66 -9.58 -5.91
C PHE A 26 -7.80 -8.97 -7.29
N GLY A 27 -6.72 -8.95 -8.05
CA GLY A 27 -6.74 -8.38 -9.39
C GLY A 27 -5.34 -8.10 -9.88
N GLU A 28 -5.26 -7.48 -11.03
CA GLU A 28 -3.96 -7.18 -11.64
C GLU A 28 -3.22 -6.11 -10.86
N VAL A 29 -2.03 -6.43 -10.40
CA VAL A 29 -1.16 -5.49 -9.69
C VAL A 29 -0.18 -4.89 -10.69
N LEU A 30 -0.25 -3.58 -10.87
CA LEU A 30 0.66 -2.87 -11.75
C LEU A 30 2.01 -2.64 -11.10
N GLU A 31 2.00 -2.39 -9.80
CA GLU A 31 3.22 -2.13 -9.08
C GLU A 31 3.05 -2.53 -7.62
N ALA A 32 4.09 -3.11 -7.05
CA ALA A 32 4.15 -3.39 -5.61
C ALA A 32 5.54 -3.01 -5.17
N LYS A 33 5.62 -2.16 -4.15
CA LYS A 33 6.89 -1.62 -3.71
C LYS A 33 6.95 -1.50 -2.20
N VAL A 34 7.95 -2.14 -1.60
CA VAL A 34 8.22 -1.99 -0.17
C VAL A 34 9.22 -0.85 -0.02
N ILE A 35 8.93 0.07 0.90
CA ILE A 35 9.81 1.22 1.10
C ILE A 35 10.95 0.80 2.02
N LEU A 36 12.16 1.05 1.59
CA LEU A 36 13.36 0.67 2.33
C LEU A 36 14.00 1.87 2.99
N ASP A 37 14.64 1.60 4.13
CA ASP A 37 15.42 2.61 4.81
C ASP A 37 16.71 2.84 4.03
N ARG A 38 17.00 4.10 3.72
CA ARG A 38 18.17 4.45 2.95
C ARG A 38 19.46 4.09 3.61
N ASP A 39 19.51 4.17 4.92
CA ASP A 39 20.76 3.95 5.67
C ASP A 39 21.07 2.49 5.88
N THR A 40 20.06 1.67 6.14
CA THR A 40 20.27 0.28 6.46
C THR A 40 19.86 -0.68 5.35
N GLY A 41 19.07 -0.21 4.38
CA GLY A 41 18.55 -1.06 3.32
C GLY A 41 17.43 -1.97 3.76
N ARG A 42 16.94 -1.80 4.97
CA ARG A 42 15.88 -2.65 5.49
C ARG A 42 14.52 -2.06 5.25
N SER A 43 13.50 -2.91 5.25
CA SER A 43 12.13 -2.46 5.09
C SER A 43 11.74 -1.51 6.21
N ARG A 44 11.06 -0.43 5.86
CA ARG A 44 10.55 0.51 6.86
C ARG A 44 9.23 0.04 7.43
N GLY A 45 8.76 -1.13 7.01
CA GLY A 45 7.52 -1.68 7.53
C GLY A 45 6.28 -1.23 6.79
N PHE A 46 6.44 -0.61 5.62
CA PHE A 46 5.29 -0.23 4.81
C PHE A 46 5.66 -0.21 3.34
N GLY A 47 4.63 -0.21 2.51
CA GLY A 47 4.83 -0.18 1.07
C GLY A 47 3.56 0.26 0.37
N PHE A 48 3.59 0.16 -0.96
CA PHE A 48 2.46 0.55 -1.80
C PHE A 48 2.15 -0.52 -2.82
N VAL A 49 0.88 -0.68 -3.12
CA VAL A 49 0.42 -1.60 -4.17
C VAL A 49 -0.52 -0.82 -5.08
N THR A 50 -0.29 -0.88 -6.39
CA THR A 50 -1.16 -0.21 -7.35
C THR A 50 -1.89 -1.25 -8.15
N PHE A 51 -3.22 -1.19 -8.14
CA PHE A 51 -4.07 -2.07 -8.93
C PHE A 51 -4.51 -1.36 -10.19
N SER A 52 -4.66 -2.12 -11.28
CA SER A 52 -5.17 -1.54 -12.51
C SER A 52 -6.66 -1.25 -12.40
N ASP A 53 -7.36 -2.01 -11.58
CA ASP A 53 -8.81 -1.87 -11.39
C ASP A 53 -9.13 -1.33 -10.00
N PRO A 54 -9.77 -0.17 -9.88
CA PRO A 54 -10.13 0.37 -8.57
C PRO A 54 -11.02 -0.56 -7.75
N ALA A 55 -11.87 -1.35 -8.41
CA ALA A 55 -12.74 -2.27 -7.68
C ALA A 55 -11.92 -3.36 -7.01
N ALA A 56 -10.86 -3.83 -7.67
CA ALA A 56 -9.96 -4.81 -7.07
C ALA A 56 -9.25 -4.21 -5.86
N ALA A 57 -8.86 -2.95 -5.97
CA ALA A 57 -8.21 -2.26 -4.86
C ALA A 57 -9.14 -2.16 -3.66
N ASP A 58 -10.40 -1.84 -3.89
CA ASP A 58 -11.37 -1.74 -2.80
C ASP A 58 -11.56 -3.08 -2.11
N THR A 59 -11.64 -4.16 -2.89
CA THR A 59 -11.75 -5.49 -2.32
C THR A 59 -10.51 -5.85 -1.51
N ALA A 60 -9.34 -5.48 -2.02
CA ALA A 60 -8.09 -5.74 -1.32
C ALA A 60 -8.05 -5.02 0.02
N ILE A 61 -8.55 -3.80 0.08
CA ILE A 61 -8.60 -3.08 1.36
C ILE A 61 -9.47 -3.87 2.35
N GLU A 62 -10.65 -4.29 1.91
CA GLU A 62 -11.58 -4.99 2.78
C GLU A 62 -11.02 -6.32 3.28
N GLU A 63 -10.30 -7.04 2.42
CA GLU A 63 -9.81 -8.35 2.79
C GLU A 63 -8.47 -8.32 3.51
N MET A 64 -7.64 -7.36 3.21
CA MET A 64 -6.27 -7.35 3.73
C MET A 64 -6.06 -6.42 4.92
N ASP A 65 -6.94 -5.45 5.12
CA ASP A 65 -6.81 -4.58 6.30
C ASP A 65 -7.12 -5.44 7.52
N GLY A 66 -6.16 -5.59 8.40
CA GLY A 66 -6.29 -6.45 9.56
C GLY A 66 -5.90 -7.90 9.30
N ALA A 67 -5.51 -8.25 8.07
CA ALA A 67 -5.07 -9.60 7.78
C ALA A 67 -3.63 -9.78 8.18
N GLN A 68 -3.22 -11.03 8.35
CA GLN A 68 -1.84 -11.31 8.71
C GLN A 68 -1.03 -11.70 7.49
N LEU A 69 0.17 -11.14 7.40
CA LEU A 69 1.12 -11.49 6.36
C LEU A 69 2.48 -11.59 7.02
N ASP A 70 3.13 -12.73 6.88
CA ASP A 70 4.44 -12.99 7.47
C ASP A 70 4.46 -12.69 8.97
N GLY A 71 3.36 -13.00 9.64
CA GLY A 71 3.29 -12.84 11.09
C GLY A 71 2.93 -11.45 11.58
N ARG A 72 2.62 -10.54 10.67
CA ARG A 72 2.27 -9.16 11.04
C ARG A 72 0.86 -8.83 10.56
N THR A 73 0.14 -8.07 11.35
CA THR A 73 -1.19 -7.62 10.99
C THR A 73 -1.07 -6.37 10.13
N LEU A 74 -1.61 -6.43 8.93
CA LEU A 74 -1.48 -5.33 7.97
C LEU A 74 -2.48 -4.22 8.22
N ASN A 75 -2.07 -3.00 7.85
CA ASN A 75 -2.97 -1.86 7.78
C ASN A 75 -3.02 -1.45 6.32
N VAL A 76 -4.20 -1.51 5.71
CA VAL A 76 -4.35 -1.23 4.28
C VAL A 76 -5.33 -0.10 4.09
N ASN A 77 -4.93 0.91 3.35
CA ASN A 77 -5.76 2.07 3.06
C ASN A 77 -5.44 2.62 1.69
N VAL A 78 -6.31 3.49 1.19
CA VAL A 78 -6.04 4.16 -0.06
C VAL A 78 -4.87 5.11 0.14
N ALA A 79 -3.88 5.03 -0.74
CA ALA A 79 -2.76 5.96 -0.69
C ALA A 79 -3.20 7.29 -1.29
N GLN A 80 -2.89 8.35 -0.60
CA GLN A 80 -3.23 9.68 -1.07
C GLN A 80 -2.19 10.16 -2.06
N ASP A 81 -2.64 10.68 -3.18
CA ASP A 81 -1.72 11.26 -4.14
C ASP A 81 -1.75 12.77 -3.98
N ARG A 82 -0.74 13.26 -3.29
CA ARG A 82 -0.71 14.66 -2.97
C ARG A 82 -0.34 15.55 -4.08
N ARG A 83 0.20 15.03 -5.11
CA ARG A 83 0.58 15.87 -6.21
C ARG A 83 -0.56 16.60 -6.82
N ARG A 84 -1.71 16.00 -6.79
CA ARG A 84 -2.81 16.64 -7.40
C ARG A 84 -3.37 17.59 -6.52
N GLY A 85 -3.09 17.44 -5.45
CA GLY A 85 -3.70 18.17 -4.54
C GLY A 85 -3.70 19.52 -4.69
N GLY A 86 -3.16 19.74 -5.40
CA GLY A 86 -3.25 20.91 -5.48
C GLY A 86 -4.44 21.22 -4.88
N GLY A 87 -4.89 21.40 -5.04
CA GLY A 87 -5.78 21.78 -4.55
C GLY A 87 -6.14 21.52 -3.32
N GLY A 88 -6.36 21.59 -3.18
CA GLY A 88 -6.60 21.62 -2.27
C GLY A 88 -6.46 21.41 -1.32
N GLY A 89 -6.53 21.56 -1.34
CA GLY A 89 -6.40 21.50 -0.42
C GLY A 89 -6.27 21.26 0.42
N GLY A 90 -6.30 21.46 0.51
CA GLY A 90 -6.04 21.29 1.38
C GLY A 90 -5.99 21.07 2.19
N GLU A 91 -5.95 21.36 2.24
CA GLU A 91 -5.72 21.17 2.93
C GLU A 91 -5.78 20.72 3.78
N ARG A 92 -6.08 20.84 3.93
CA ARG A 92 -6.05 20.43 4.69
C ARG A 92 -5.80 19.92 5.45
N ARG A 93 -5.71 20.12 5.68
CA ARG A 93 -5.35 19.73 6.30
C ARG A 93 -4.98 19.13 7.06
N GLY A 94 -4.73 19.10 7.18
CA GLY A 94 -4.15 18.67 7.69
C GLY A 94 -4.05 17.99 8.52
N ARG A 95 -4.19 17.82 8.92
CA ARG A 95 -4.09 17.27 9.62
C ARG A 95 -3.64 16.24 9.80
N TRP A 96 -3.33 15.95 9.68
CA TRP A 96 -2.75 14.95 9.93
C TRP A 96 -1.74 14.79 10.09
#